data_51037ac2d1ead3cd1fcb0b534d016886
#
_entry.id   51037ac2d1ead3cd1fcb0b534d016886
#
_cell.length_a   1.000
_cell.length_b   1.000
_cell.length_c   1.000
_cell.angle_alpha   90.00
_cell.angle_beta   90.00
_cell.angle_gamma   90.00
#
_symmetry.space_group_name_H-M   'P 1'
#
loop_
_entity.id
_entity.type
_entity.pdbx_description
1 polymer ?
#
loop_
_entity_poly.entity_id
_entity_poly.type
_entity_poly.pdbx_seq_one_letter_code
_entity_poly.pdbx_strand_id
1 'polypeptide(L)'
;MGSKTKLIEWVFGNLKLNNIKSVCDIFAGSGVVAGQFATIPNVKNIIINDILFSNEVIYHAFFRGQDADFKMLEELKEYYTQALKLEENYFSQHFSGKFFSYKDCVKIGSIREHIESLNLDKLNKDILLTSLIYSMDKIANTVGHYEAYR
;
A
#
# COMPACT_ATOMS: atom_id res chain seq x y z
N MET A 1 -4.23 -5.25 11.77
CA MET A 1 -5.07 -6.19 10.99
C MET A 1 -4.28 -7.46 10.71
N GLY A 2 -4.87 -8.64 10.96
CA GLY A 2 -4.18 -9.91 10.68
C GLY A 2 -4.09 -10.17 9.19
N SER A 3 -2.88 -10.29 8.66
CA SER A 3 -2.68 -10.68 7.26
C SER A 3 -3.16 -12.12 7.06
N LYS A 4 -3.99 -12.35 6.05
CA LYS A 4 -4.45 -13.69 5.65
C LYS A 4 -3.36 -14.54 4.99
N THR A 5 -2.14 -14.02 4.84
CA THR A 5 -1.01 -14.69 4.15
C THR A 5 -0.75 -16.09 4.69
N LYS A 6 -0.79 -16.27 6.02
CA LYS A 6 -0.58 -17.57 6.67
C LYS A 6 -1.72 -18.58 6.45
N LEU A 7 -2.88 -18.10 5.98
CA LEU A 7 -4.09 -18.92 5.75
C LEU A 7 -4.31 -19.23 4.27
N ILE A 8 -3.50 -18.68 3.37
CA ILE A 8 -3.69 -18.83 1.91
C ILE A 8 -3.71 -20.29 1.49
N GLU A 9 -2.71 -21.06 1.91
CA GLU A 9 -2.63 -22.48 1.56
C GLU A 9 -3.86 -23.26 2.04
N TRP A 10 -4.30 -23.00 3.27
CA TRP A 10 -5.48 -23.64 3.83
C TRP A 10 -6.76 -23.22 3.10
N VAL A 11 -6.94 -21.93 2.80
CA VAL A 11 -8.11 -21.41 2.06
C VAL A 11 -8.17 -22.06 0.67
N PHE A 12 -7.06 -22.03 -0.08
CA PHE A 12 -7.02 -22.53 -1.45
C PHE A 12 -7.09 -24.06 -1.53
N GLY A 13 -6.54 -24.77 -0.53
CA GLY A 13 -6.67 -26.23 -0.42
C GLY A 13 -8.11 -26.71 -0.21
N ASN A 14 -9.00 -25.86 0.31
CA ASN A 14 -10.42 -26.18 0.52
C ASN A 14 -11.34 -25.67 -0.60
N LEU A 15 -10.82 -24.96 -1.60
CA LEU A 15 -11.62 -24.46 -2.71
C LEU A 15 -11.57 -25.38 -3.92
N LYS A 16 -12.74 -25.61 -4.53
CA LYS A 16 -12.83 -26.29 -5.84
C LYS A 16 -12.57 -25.25 -6.94
N LEU A 17 -11.31 -25.11 -7.36
CA LEU A 17 -10.89 -24.08 -8.29
C LEU A 17 -11.16 -24.40 -9.78
N ASN A 18 -11.69 -25.60 -10.07
CA ASN A 18 -11.99 -26.03 -11.42
C ASN A 18 -13.07 -25.14 -12.04
N ASN A 19 -12.78 -24.56 -13.19
CA ASN A 19 -13.71 -23.72 -13.95
C ASN A 19 -14.07 -22.35 -13.38
N ILE A 20 -13.37 -21.87 -12.35
CA ILE A 20 -13.57 -20.49 -11.84
C ILE A 20 -12.97 -19.51 -12.85
N LYS A 21 -13.80 -18.61 -13.37
CA LYS A 21 -13.42 -17.55 -14.32
C LYS A 21 -13.44 -16.15 -13.69
N SER A 22 -14.26 -15.96 -12.68
CA SER A 22 -14.42 -14.66 -12.01
C SER A 22 -14.46 -14.85 -10.50
N VAL A 23 -13.85 -13.95 -9.79
CA VAL A 23 -13.77 -13.91 -8.31
C VAL A 23 -14.13 -12.53 -7.83
N CYS A 24 -14.84 -12.47 -6.70
CA CYS A 24 -15.13 -11.23 -6.00
C CYS A 24 -14.68 -11.35 -4.55
N ASP A 25 -13.69 -10.54 -4.15
CA ASP A 25 -13.23 -10.40 -2.78
C ASP A 25 -13.79 -9.11 -2.19
N ILE A 26 -14.88 -9.21 -1.46
CA ILE A 26 -15.67 -8.06 -0.98
C ILE A 26 -15.15 -7.48 0.35
N PHE A 27 -14.23 -8.15 1.02
CA PHE A 27 -13.56 -7.70 2.24
C PHE A 27 -12.06 -7.99 2.14
N ALA A 28 -11.45 -7.46 1.10
CA ALA A 28 -10.14 -7.91 0.64
C ALA A 28 -8.98 -7.55 1.58
N GLY A 29 -9.14 -6.51 2.42
CA GLY A 29 -8.09 -6.08 3.34
C GLY A 29 -6.81 -5.72 2.57
N SER A 30 -5.72 -6.45 2.80
CA SER A 30 -4.45 -6.26 2.07
C SER A 30 -4.42 -6.82 0.65
N GLY A 31 -5.53 -7.40 0.14
CA GLY A 31 -5.60 -7.95 -1.22
C GLY A 31 -4.91 -9.30 -1.43
N VAL A 32 -4.41 -9.94 -0.37
CA VAL A 32 -3.62 -11.18 -0.46
C VAL A 32 -4.39 -12.32 -1.12
N VAL A 33 -5.67 -12.48 -0.81
CA VAL A 33 -6.53 -13.52 -1.40
C VAL A 33 -6.77 -13.24 -2.88
N ALA A 34 -7.11 -12.00 -3.23
CA ALA A 34 -7.26 -11.56 -4.62
C ALA A 34 -5.96 -11.76 -5.41
N GLY A 35 -4.80 -11.42 -4.82
CA GLY A 35 -3.47 -11.64 -5.41
C GLY A 35 -3.20 -13.10 -5.70
N GLN A 36 -3.59 -14.02 -4.81
CA GLN A 36 -3.44 -15.45 -5.06
C GLN A 36 -4.36 -15.93 -6.19
N PHE A 37 -5.59 -15.42 -6.31
CA PHE A 37 -6.47 -15.73 -7.44
C PHE A 37 -5.90 -15.23 -8.78
N ALA A 38 -5.16 -14.12 -8.77
CA ALA A 38 -4.50 -13.59 -9.97
C ALA A 38 -3.43 -14.54 -10.56
N THR A 39 -2.89 -15.46 -9.75
CA THR A 39 -1.93 -16.48 -10.23
C THR A 39 -2.60 -17.67 -10.91
N ILE A 40 -3.93 -17.79 -10.87
CA ILE A 40 -4.66 -18.92 -11.43
C ILE A 40 -4.99 -18.64 -12.92
N PRO A 41 -4.49 -19.41 -13.87
CA PRO A 41 -4.62 -19.10 -15.31
C PRO A 41 -6.05 -18.97 -15.84
N ASN A 42 -6.99 -19.69 -15.21
CA ASN A 42 -8.39 -19.69 -15.64
C ASN A 42 -9.19 -18.50 -15.08
N VAL A 43 -8.70 -17.82 -14.06
CA VAL A 43 -9.33 -16.61 -13.51
C VAL A 43 -9.03 -15.43 -14.42
N LYS A 44 -10.08 -14.84 -14.97
CA LYS A 44 -9.99 -13.73 -15.94
C LYS A 44 -10.45 -12.40 -15.35
N ASN A 45 -11.33 -12.45 -14.36
CA ASN A 45 -11.88 -11.26 -13.74
C ASN A 45 -11.75 -11.38 -12.20
N ILE A 46 -11.15 -10.37 -11.61
CA ILE A 46 -11.05 -10.25 -10.16
C ILE A 46 -11.67 -8.90 -9.78
N ILE A 47 -12.72 -8.96 -8.97
CA ILE A 47 -13.36 -7.79 -8.37
C ILE A 47 -12.88 -7.72 -6.93
N ILE A 48 -12.34 -6.58 -6.55
CA ILE A 48 -11.78 -6.36 -5.22
C ILE A 48 -12.51 -5.18 -4.59
N ASN A 49 -13.00 -5.36 -3.37
CA ASN A 49 -13.65 -4.31 -2.61
C ASN A 49 -13.15 -4.27 -1.17
N ASP A 50 -13.00 -3.08 -0.64
CA ASP A 50 -12.75 -2.84 0.78
C ASP A 50 -13.30 -1.47 1.17
N ILE A 51 -13.57 -1.28 2.46
CA ILE A 51 -14.08 0.00 2.97
C ILE A 51 -13.00 1.08 3.03
N LEU A 52 -11.73 0.70 3.14
CA LEU A 52 -10.62 1.63 3.29
C LEU A 52 -10.13 2.10 1.92
N PHE A 53 -10.21 3.40 1.68
CA PHE A 53 -9.67 4.02 0.46
C PHE A 53 -8.16 3.75 0.27
N SER A 54 -7.39 3.68 1.35
CA SER A 54 -5.97 3.30 1.29
C SER A 54 -5.74 1.91 0.66
N ASN A 55 -6.69 0.97 0.85
CA ASN A 55 -6.60 -0.34 0.24
C ASN A 55 -6.85 -0.28 -1.28
N GLU A 56 -7.72 0.60 -1.77
CA GLU A 56 -7.89 0.85 -3.21
C GLU A 56 -6.57 1.33 -3.84
N VAL A 57 -5.89 2.28 -3.21
CA VAL A 57 -4.57 2.78 -3.64
C VAL A 57 -3.57 1.63 -3.76
N ILE A 58 -3.52 0.76 -2.75
CA ILE A 58 -2.64 -0.42 -2.72
C ILE A 58 -3.00 -1.40 -3.85
N TYR A 59 -4.28 -1.71 -4.06
CA TYR A 59 -4.70 -2.63 -5.14
C TYR A 59 -4.33 -2.09 -6.51
N HIS A 60 -4.57 -0.80 -6.74
CA HIS A 60 -4.24 -0.18 -8.01
C HIS A 60 -2.73 -0.25 -8.29
N ALA A 61 -1.90 0.03 -7.30
CA ALA A 61 -0.45 -0.10 -7.41
C ALA A 61 -0.01 -1.56 -7.71
N PHE A 62 -0.54 -2.56 -7.00
CA PHE A 62 -0.10 -3.95 -7.16
C PHE A 62 -0.65 -4.62 -8.41
N PHE A 63 -1.90 -4.39 -8.78
CA PHE A 63 -2.52 -5.08 -9.92
C PHE A 63 -2.33 -4.37 -11.25
N ARG A 64 -1.89 -3.11 -11.26
CA ARG A 64 -1.63 -2.32 -12.47
C ARG A 64 -0.18 -1.85 -12.59
N GLY A 65 0.68 -2.21 -11.65
CA GLY A 65 2.05 -1.70 -11.57
C GLY A 65 2.91 -1.93 -12.81
N GLN A 66 2.61 -2.92 -13.65
CA GLN A 66 3.33 -3.17 -14.90
C GLN A 66 3.27 -1.99 -15.89
N ASP A 67 2.26 -1.13 -15.79
CA ASP A 67 2.04 0.01 -16.68
C ASP A 67 2.71 1.31 -16.16
N ALA A 68 3.51 1.22 -15.09
CA ALA A 68 4.11 2.36 -14.41
C ALA A 68 5.35 2.91 -15.10
N ASP A 69 5.62 4.19 -14.90
CA ASP A 69 6.90 4.82 -15.27
C ASP A 69 7.97 4.55 -14.21
N PHE A 70 8.59 3.38 -14.29
CA PHE A 70 9.63 2.96 -13.33
C PHE A 70 10.84 3.88 -13.30
N LYS A 71 11.19 4.53 -14.42
CA LYS A 71 12.33 5.46 -14.45
C LYS A 71 12.03 6.68 -13.58
N MET A 72 10.90 7.30 -13.78
CA MET A 72 10.46 8.45 -12.99
C MET A 72 10.30 8.08 -11.50
N LEU A 73 9.75 6.89 -11.20
CA LEU A 73 9.59 6.42 -9.81
C LEU A 73 10.94 6.23 -9.09
N GLU A 74 11.97 5.69 -9.77
CA GLU A 74 13.32 5.57 -9.20
C GLU A 74 13.98 6.93 -8.99
N GLU A 75 13.84 7.87 -9.93
CA GLU A 75 14.33 9.25 -9.78
C GLU A 75 13.69 9.93 -8.56
N LEU A 76 12.39 9.78 -8.36
CA LEU A 76 11.69 10.33 -7.18
C LEU A 76 12.12 9.64 -5.88
N LYS A 77 12.34 8.35 -5.89
CA LYS A 77 12.85 7.61 -4.72
C LYS A 77 14.23 8.12 -4.31
N GLU A 78 15.12 8.36 -5.26
CA GLU A 78 16.45 8.96 -4.98
C GLU A 78 16.29 10.36 -4.40
N TYR A 79 15.43 11.19 -5.00
CA TYR A 79 15.13 12.53 -4.51
C TYR A 79 14.61 12.50 -3.05
N TYR A 80 13.68 11.61 -2.71
CA TYR A 80 13.17 11.48 -1.34
C TYR A 80 14.20 10.98 -0.34
N THR A 81 15.24 10.32 -0.82
CA THR A 81 16.31 9.81 0.03
C THR A 81 17.37 10.86 0.30
N GLN A 82 17.72 11.67 -0.70
CA GLN A 82 18.92 12.49 -0.69
C GLN A 82 18.68 14.01 -0.67
N ALA A 83 17.63 14.48 -1.35
CA ALA A 83 17.48 15.89 -1.69
C ALA A 83 16.16 16.54 -1.23
N LEU A 84 15.22 15.78 -0.70
CA LEU A 84 13.92 16.33 -0.27
C LEU A 84 14.12 17.32 0.86
N LYS A 85 13.62 18.54 0.67
CA LYS A 85 13.56 19.54 1.73
C LYS A 85 12.56 19.09 2.80
N LEU A 86 13.03 19.03 4.03
CA LEU A 86 12.21 18.61 5.17
C LEU A 86 11.69 19.86 5.89
N GLU A 87 10.38 20.01 5.95
CA GLU A 87 9.71 21.11 6.63
C GLU A 87 8.64 20.56 7.58
N GLU A 88 8.36 21.32 8.64
CA GLU A 88 7.24 21.03 9.51
C GLU A 88 5.94 21.06 8.71
N ASN A 89 5.07 20.07 8.95
CA ASN A 89 3.87 19.84 8.16
C ASN A 89 2.74 19.31 9.04
N TYR A 90 1.55 19.15 8.46
CA TYR A 90 0.38 18.64 9.18
C TYR A 90 0.66 17.30 9.88
N PHE A 91 1.38 16.38 9.22
CA PHE A 91 1.63 15.05 9.79
C PHE A 91 2.54 15.14 11.01
N SER A 92 3.59 15.95 10.99
CA SER A 92 4.49 16.15 12.13
C SER A 92 3.82 16.84 13.32
N GLN A 93 2.89 17.74 13.06
CA GLN A 93 2.16 18.44 14.13
C GLN A 93 1.13 17.55 14.85
N HIS A 94 0.53 16.56 14.15
CA HIS A 94 -0.61 15.80 14.69
C HIS A 94 -0.28 14.36 15.07
N PHE A 95 0.77 13.75 14.51
CA PHE A 95 1.05 12.31 14.67
C PHE A 95 2.40 12.01 15.32
N SER A 96 3.19 13.01 15.63
CA SER A 96 4.48 12.81 16.31
C SER A 96 4.33 12.38 17.77
N GLY A 97 5.32 11.63 18.26
CA GLY A 97 5.40 11.22 19.66
C GLY A 97 4.49 10.06 20.07
N LYS A 98 3.76 9.46 19.13
CA LYS A 98 2.96 8.25 19.36
C LYS A 98 3.50 7.09 18.53
N PHE A 99 3.04 7.03 17.28
CA PHE A 99 3.41 5.94 16.35
C PHE A 99 4.74 6.18 15.64
N PHE A 100 5.16 7.44 15.53
CA PHE A 100 6.37 7.84 14.81
C PHE A 100 7.16 8.86 15.61
N SER A 101 8.50 8.89 15.40
CA SER A 101 9.31 10.00 15.90
C SER A 101 8.95 11.30 15.17
N TYR A 102 9.24 12.46 15.78
CA TYR A 102 9.02 13.75 15.13
C TYR A 102 9.75 13.84 13.77
N LYS A 103 11.00 13.37 13.71
CA LYS A 103 11.80 13.35 12.48
C LYS A 103 11.16 12.52 11.38
N ASP A 104 10.65 11.35 11.72
CA ASP A 104 9.93 10.49 10.76
C ASP A 104 8.65 11.15 10.29
N CYS A 105 7.88 11.77 11.20
CA CYS A 105 6.67 12.50 10.85
C CYS A 105 6.94 13.67 9.88
N VAL A 106 8.00 14.44 10.11
CA VAL A 106 8.40 15.51 9.18
C VAL A 106 8.70 14.92 7.81
N LYS A 107 9.47 13.83 7.74
CA LYS A 107 9.83 13.19 6.47
C LYS A 107 8.61 12.60 5.75
N ILE A 108 7.75 11.87 6.47
CA ILE A 108 6.51 11.29 5.92
C ILE A 108 5.62 12.38 5.32
N GLY A 109 5.36 13.44 6.09
CA GLY A 109 4.53 14.54 5.63
C GLY A 109 5.11 15.27 4.43
N SER A 110 6.42 15.58 4.45
CA SER A 110 7.10 16.24 3.33
C SER A 110 7.04 15.39 2.04
N ILE A 111 7.22 14.07 2.13
CA ILE A 111 7.06 13.17 0.98
C ILE A 111 5.60 13.20 0.49
N ARG A 112 4.64 13.08 1.40
CA ARG A 112 3.21 13.08 1.08
C ARG A 112 2.78 14.36 0.36
N GLU A 113 3.19 15.51 0.87
CA GLU A 113 2.87 16.82 0.29
C GLU A 113 3.54 17.00 -1.07
N HIS A 114 4.78 16.55 -1.22
CA HIS A 114 5.46 16.58 -2.50
C HIS A 114 4.76 15.70 -3.54
N ILE A 115 4.37 14.46 -3.20
CA ILE A 115 3.60 13.59 -4.09
C ILE A 115 2.31 14.29 -4.56
N GLU A 116 1.60 14.98 -3.67
CA GLU A 116 0.39 15.72 -4.04
C GLU A 116 0.67 16.92 -4.95
N SER A 117 1.83 17.57 -4.81
CA SER A 117 2.21 18.71 -5.64
C SER A 117 2.60 18.31 -7.06
N LEU A 118 2.95 17.05 -7.30
CA LEU A 118 3.31 16.53 -8.60
C LEU A 118 2.06 16.27 -9.45
N ASN A 119 2.10 16.65 -10.72
CA ASN A 119 1.03 16.34 -11.68
C ASN A 119 1.23 14.93 -12.26
N LEU A 120 1.11 13.92 -11.40
CA LEU A 120 1.24 12.52 -11.78
C LEU A 120 -0.11 11.94 -12.20
N ASP A 121 -0.07 10.97 -13.11
CA ASP A 121 -1.24 10.10 -13.34
C ASP A 121 -1.54 9.27 -12.09
N LYS A 122 -2.78 8.75 -12.05
CA LYS A 122 -3.28 8.02 -10.86
C LYS A 122 -2.41 6.82 -10.51
N LEU A 123 -1.92 6.07 -11.50
CA LEU A 123 -1.14 4.85 -11.24
C LEU A 123 0.19 5.15 -10.57
N ASN A 124 0.97 6.06 -11.14
CA ASN A 124 2.27 6.43 -10.60
C ASN A 124 2.14 7.07 -9.22
N LYS A 125 1.12 7.90 -9.00
CA LYS A 125 0.78 8.46 -7.69
C LYS A 125 0.44 7.37 -6.68
N ASP A 126 -0.40 6.40 -7.04
CA ASP A 126 -0.81 5.31 -6.16
C ASP A 126 0.37 4.40 -5.78
N ILE A 127 1.33 4.20 -6.69
CA ILE A 127 2.57 3.44 -6.40
C ILE A 127 3.42 4.17 -5.36
N LEU A 128 3.61 5.48 -5.50
CA LEU A 128 4.36 6.27 -4.53
C LEU A 128 3.68 6.28 -3.16
N LEU A 129 2.36 6.48 -3.12
CA LEU A 129 1.59 6.45 -1.88
C LEU A 129 1.64 5.06 -1.22
N THR A 130 1.53 3.99 -2.01
CA THR A 130 1.65 2.61 -1.52
C THR A 130 3.04 2.38 -0.92
N SER A 131 4.09 2.82 -1.60
CA SER A 131 5.47 2.71 -1.11
C SER A 131 5.67 3.48 0.20
N LEU A 132 5.06 4.65 0.32
CA LEU A 132 5.07 5.44 1.56
C LEU A 132 4.36 4.70 2.68
N ILE A 133 3.14 4.18 2.46
CA ILE A 133 2.36 3.41 3.45
C ILE A 133 3.18 2.21 3.97
N TYR A 134 3.77 1.41 3.07
CA TYR A 134 4.59 0.27 3.47
C TYR A 134 5.88 0.67 4.21
N SER A 135 6.44 1.82 3.87
CA SER A 135 7.60 2.36 4.58
C SER A 135 7.22 2.81 5.99
N MET A 136 6.05 3.44 6.15
CA MET A 136 5.50 3.83 7.45
C MET A 136 5.29 2.61 8.35
N ASP A 137 4.70 1.54 7.84
CA ASP A 137 4.48 0.32 8.62
C ASP A 137 5.77 -0.29 9.16
N LYS A 138 6.88 -0.17 8.43
CA LYS A 138 8.19 -0.69 8.86
C LYS A 138 8.82 0.10 10.00
N ILE A 139 8.55 1.40 10.07
CA ILE A 139 9.16 2.30 11.07
C ILE A 139 8.21 2.66 12.21
N ALA A 140 6.94 2.27 12.10
CA ALA A 140 5.93 2.58 13.11
C ALA A 140 6.23 1.90 14.44
N ASN A 141 6.18 2.67 15.52
CA ASN A 141 6.32 2.18 16.90
C ASN A 141 5.00 1.56 17.37
N THR A 142 4.63 0.42 16.82
CA THR A 142 3.38 -0.29 17.12
C THR A 142 3.66 -1.72 17.60
N VAL A 143 2.66 -2.37 18.16
CA VAL A 143 2.67 -3.81 18.48
C VAL A 143 2.10 -4.67 17.34
N GLY A 144 2.12 -4.15 16.11
CA GLY A 144 1.60 -4.82 14.92
C GLY A 144 0.29 -4.26 14.38
N HIS A 145 -0.27 -3.23 15.05
CA HIS A 145 -1.44 -2.47 14.61
C HIS A 145 -1.44 -1.07 15.26
N TYR A 146 -2.12 -0.12 14.64
CA TYR A 146 -2.15 1.29 15.09
C TYR A 146 -3.13 1.55 16.25
N GLU A 147 -3.73 0.53 16.84
CA GLU A 147 -4.55 0.67 18.06
C GLU A 147 -3.68 0.69 19.33
N ALA A 148 -2.44 0.20 19.24
CA ALA A 148 -1.47 0.22 20.33
C ALA A 148 -0.06 0.57 19.84
N TYR A 149 0.67 1.31 20.67
CA TYR A 149 2.08 1.67 20.45
C TYR A 149 2.93 1.21 21.64
N ARG A 150 4.22 1.08 21.42
CA ARG A 150 5.22 0.69 22.45
C ARG A 150 5.68 1.87 23.28
#